data_4646df63185e48d94dc079d2ace16edb
#
_entry.id   4646df63185e48d94dc079d2ace16edb
#
_cell.length_a   1.000
_cell.length_b   1.000
_cell.length_c   1.000
_cell.angle_alpha   90.00
_cell.angle_beta   90.00
_cell.angle_gamma   90.00
#
_symmetry.space_group_name_H-M   'P 1'
#
loop_
_entity.id
_entity.type
_entity.pdbx_description
1 polymer ?
#
loop_
_entity_poly.entity_id
_entity_poly.type
_entity_poly.pdbx_seq_one_letter_code
_entity_poly.pdbx_strand_id
1 'polypeptide(L)'
;GALGTLSVGEGGPEMVKQVMGRTYDIRWPGVVAVYLTGTPRPGVGPHDVAIALIGAVFKSGFVKNKALEFVGPGVSNLSAEFRMGIDVMTTETACWSSLWRTDDRIARFFQVHNRPQDYAQLDPAEAARYDGAVRIDLSTVEPMIAVPFHPGNAYTITQFQSDAPDILRQAEKDARELMGNPHLNICMTDKFRNGKFYADQGVICGCAGGSFENLAAAAQILDGEDMGNGAFSLSVYPSSMPVSQALMKGGWMQKLVSAGAVNYPAFCGPCFGAGETPCCGGFSIRHTTRNFPNREGSKPGSGQWAAVALMDARSIAATAACGGILTGAFRFAHKLKDCEPYSFDGRIYAGRVYNGFGRGRPEVELQYGPDIKPWPEIPPLPENQLLLVASVIDDPVTTTDELIPSGETSSLRSNPLKLAEFTLQRKDPHYVPRAKKAKALERARAAAVEDGTALPPEAEELLKKLG
;
A
#
# COMPACT_ATOMS: atom_id res chain seq x y z
N GLY A 1 5.19 11.98 -5.57
CA GLY A 1 6.16 12.59 -6.41
C GLY A 1 5.86 12.65 -7.90
N ALA A 2 4.96 11.79 -8.46
CA ALA A 2 4.71 11.69 -9.92
C ALA A 2 4.28 13.01 -10.59
N LEU A 3 3.69 13.92 -9.85
CA LEU A 3 3.26 15.24 -10.34
C LEU A 3 4.27 16.38 -10.11
N GLY A 4 5.53 16.05 -9.80
CA GLY A 4 6.59 17.03 -9.61
C GLY A 4 6.61 17.69 -8.22
N THR A 5 6.07 17.03 -7.20
CA THR A 5 6.11 17.47 -5.81
C THR A 5 6.86 16.47 -4.96
N LEU A 6 7.59 16.95 -3.97
CA LEU A 6 8.19 16.07 -2.97
C LEU A 6 7.10 15.52 -2.06
N SER A 7 6.85 14.22 -2.16
CA SER A 7 5.77 13.54 -1.43
C SER A 7 6.38 12.61 -0.40
N VAL A 8 5.98 12.77 0.86
CA VAL A 8 6.47 11.96 1.98
C VAL A 8 5.28 11.29 2.65
N GLY A 9 5.36 9.99 2.90
CA GLY A 9 4.37 9.25 3.65
C GLY A 9 4.65 9.36 5.14
N GLU A 10 3.73 10.00 5.89
CA GLU A 10 3.94 10.28 7.31
C GLU A 10 2.78 9.83 8.19
N GLY A 11 3.07 9.67 9.45
CA GLY A 11 2.08 9.34 10.47
C GLY A 11 1.27 10.55 10.97
N GLY A 12 0.34 10.27 11.89
CA GLY A 12 -0.56 11.29 12.46
C GLY A 12 0.15 12.47 13.11
N PRO A 13 1.20 12.29 13.94
CA PRO A 13 1.89 13.39 14.60
C PRO A 13 2.49 14.42 13.64
N GLU A 14 3.14 13.96 12.57
CA GLU A 14 3.74 14.81 11.54
C GLU A 14 2.67 15.51 10.70
N MET A 15 1.56 14.84 10.42
CA MET A 15 0.38 15.45 9.78
C MET A 15 -0.18 16.59 10.62
N VAL A 16 -0.31 16.40 11.94
CA VAL A 16 -0.78 17.44 12.85
C VAL A 16 0.15 18.65 12.86
N LYS A 17 1.47 18.44 12.88
CA LYS A 17 2.45 19.53 12.77
C LYS A 17 2.21 20.38 11.53
N GLN A 18 1.97 19.75 10.38
CA GLN A 18 1.70 20.44 9.11
C GLN A 18 0.39 21.23 9.16
N VAL A 19 -0.70 20.63 9.66
CA VAL A 19 -2.00 21.31 9.83
C VAL A 19 -1.89 22.52 10.75
N MET A 20 -1.05 22.42 11.79
CA MET A 20 -0.79 23.49 12.76
C MET A 20 0.23 24.54 12.26
N GLY A 21 0.74 24.41 11.02
CA GLY A 21 1.77 25.32 10.48
C GLY A 21 3.11 25.24 11.25
N ARG A 22 3.41 24.09 11.86
CA ARG A 22 4.68 23.85 12.57
C ARG A 22 5.74 23.30 11.63
N THR A 23 7.00 23.40 12.06
CA THR A 23 8.14 22.83 11.35
C THR A 23 8.13 21.30 11.41
N TYR A 24 8.67 20.71 10.35
CA TYR A 24 8.90 19.28 10.25
C TYR A 24 10.38 19.06 9.96
N ASP A 25 11.09 18.52 10.94
CA ASP A 25 12.53 18.31 10.86
C ASP A 25 12.83 16.97 10.21
N ILE A 26 13.60 16.98 9.14
CA ILE A 26 14.02 15.78 8.41
C ILE A 26 15.55 15.71 8.35
N ARG A 27 16.07 14.49 8.35
CA ARG A 27 17.47 14.29 7.98
C ARG A 27 17.61 14.48 6.48
N TRP A 28 18.63 15.26 6.05
CA TRP A 28 18.91 15.43 4.63
C TRP A 28 19.13 14.07 3.95
N PRO A 29 18.29 13.66 2.99
CA PRO A 29 18.40 12.36 2.35
C PRO A 29 19.48 12.38 1.27
N GLY A 30 20.12 11.23 1.05
CA GLY A 30 20.83 11.00 -0.21
C GLY A 30 19.82 10.90 -1.37
N VAL A 31 20.28 11.16 -2.60
CA VAL A 31 19.43 11.11 -3.80
C VAL A 31 19.93 10.05 -4.77
N VAL A 32 19.03 9.17 -5.21
CA VAL A 32 19.31 8.12 -6.20
C VAL A 32 18.53 8.41 -7.47
N ALA A 33 19.24 8.52 -8.60
CA ALA A 33 18.61 8.62 -9.91
C ALA A 33 17.98 7.27 -10.31
N VAL A 34 16.69 7.28 -10.68
CA VAL A 34 16.05 6.18 -11.40
C VAL A 34 15.99 6.59 -12.87
N TYR A 35 16.97 6.12 -13.63
CA TYR A 35 17.16 6.52 -15.03
C TYR A 35 16.37 5.59 -15.96
N LEU A 36 15.28 6.10 -16.52
CA LEU A 36 14.38 5.37 -17.39
C LEU A 36 14.74 5.55 -18.87
N THR A 37 14.80 4.45 -19.61
CA THR A 37 15.00 4.43 -21.07
C THR A 37 13.91 3.58 -21.73
N GLY A 38 13.76 3.70 -23.05
CA GLY A 38 12.81 2.90 -23.81
C GLY A 38 11.34 3.24 -23.57
N THR A 39 10.47 2.35 -24.03
CA THR A 39 9.01 2.46 -23.92
C THR A 39 8.45 1.11 -23.48
N PRO A 40 7.49 1.07 -22.55
CA PRO A 40 6.86 -0.19 -22.14
C PRO A 40 6.23 -0.91 -23.34
N ARG A 41 6.42 -2.23 -23.40
CA ARG A 41 5.76 -3.05 -24.42
C ARG A 41 4.25 -3.15 -24.12
N PRO A 42 3.38 -3.29 -25.12
CA PRO A 42 1.96 -3.57 -24.89
C PRO A 42 1.80 -4.80 -23.96
N GLY A 43 1.04 -4.65 -22.89
CA GLY A 43 0.87 -5.67 -21.85
C GLY A 43 1.71 -5.42 -20.58
N VAL A 44 2.72 -4.55 -20.63
CA VAL A 44 3.44 -4.09 -19.44
C VAL A 44 2.71 -2.91 -18.83
N GLY A 45 2.39 -3.00 -17.56
CA GLY A 45 1.75 -1.92 -16.82
C GLY A 45 2.66 -1.27 -15.77
N PRO A 46 2.18 -0.24 -15.08
CA PRO A 46 2.97 0.48 -14.08
C PRO A 46 3.43 -0.42 -12.92
N HIS A 47 2.61 -1.39 -12.57
CA HIS A 47 2.92 -2.29 -11.45
C HIS A 47 4.07 -3.25 -11.79
N ASP A 48 4.20 -3.65 -13.05
CA ASP A 48 5.33 -4.48 -13.50
C ASP A 48 6.65 -3.74 -13.32
N VAL A 49 6.69 -2.46 -13.74
CA VAL A 49 7.88 -1.60 -13.57
C VAL A 49 8.19 -1.37 -12.08
N ALA A 50 7.16 -1.14 -11.28
CA ALA A 50 7.33 -0.95 -9.83
C ALA A 50 7.87 -2.20 -9.14
N ILE A 51 7.32 -3.39 -9.43
CA ILE A 51 7.79 -4.66 -8.87
C ILE A 51 9.23 -4.94 -9.31
N ALA A 52 9.58 -4.68 -10.57
CA ALA A 52 10.95 -4.82 -11.07
C ALA A 52 11.93 -3.91 -10.31
N LEU A 53 11.56 -2.64 -10.08
CA LEU A 53 12.36 -1.70 -9.29
C LEU A 53 12.53 -2.19 -7.85
N ILE A 54 11.44 -2.56 -7.17
CA ILE A 54 11.48 -3.02 -5.77
C ILE A 54 12.36 -4.28 -5.66
N GLY A 55 12.18 -5.24 -6.56
CA GLY A 55 12.99 -6.46 -6.59
C GLY A 55 14.48 -6.20 -6.75
N ALA A 56 14.84 -5.18 -7.53
CA ALA A 56 16.25 -4.82 -7.78
C ALA A 56 16.91 -4.14 -6.57
N VAL A 57 16.19 -3.35 -5.77
CA VAL A 57 16.81 -2.44 -4.78
C VAL A 57 16.50 -2.79 -3.33
N PHE A 58 15.39 -3.49 -3.03
CA PHE A 58 14.92 -3.66 -1.66
C PHE A 58 15.87 -4.51 -0.82
N LYS A 59 16.25 -5.72 -1.29
CA LYS A 59 17.08 -6.65 -0.52
C LYS A 59 18.47 -6.11 -0.19
N SER A 60 19.01 -5.25 -1.05
CA SER A 60 20.31 -4.61 -0.82
C SER A 60 20.24 -3.39 0.11
N GLY A 61 19.04 -2.85 0.35
CA GLY A 61 18.85 -1.59 1.06
C GLY A 61 19.42 -0.37 0.32
N PHE A 62 19.71 -0.49 -0.99
CA PHE A 62 20.43 0.51 -1.79
C PHE A 62 19.75 1.90 -1.74
N VAL A 63 18.43 1.94 -1.69
CA VAL A 63 17.65 3.19 -1.69
C VAL A 63 17.02 3.51 -0.32
N LYS A 64 17.34 2.73 0.71
CA LYS A 64 16.75 2.90 2.03
C LYS A 64 17.03 4.31 2.57
N ASN A 65 15.97 5.01 3.00
CA ASN A 65 15.99 6.38 3.54
C ASN A 65 16.58 7.43 2.58
N LYS A 66 16.61 7.14 1.28
CA LYS A 66 17.03 8.09 0.23
C LYS A 66 15.84 8.58 -0.56
N ALA A 67 15.96 9.71 -1.23
CA ALA A 67 15.00 10.17 -2.22
C ALA A 67 15.30 9.53 -3.58
N LEU A 68 14.25 9.08 -4.28
CA LEU A 68 14.35 8.61 -5.65
C LEU A 68 13.99 9.76 -6.60
N GLU A 69 14.83 10.03 -7.59
CA GLU A 69 14.53 10.99 -8.65
C GLU A 69 14.41 10.27 -9.99
N PHE A 70 13.21 10.28 -10.55
CA PHE A 70 12.90 9.63 -11.83
C PHE A 70 13.21 10.55 -13.00
N VAL A 71 14.21 10.18 -13.76
CA VAL A 71 14.78 10.95 -14.87
C VAL A 71 15.03 10.08 -16.10
N GLY A 72 15.54 10.67 -17.15
CA GLY A 72 15.88 9.98 -18.40
C GLY A 72 14.79 10.07 -19.47
N PRO A 73 15.13 9.68 -20.71
CA PRO A 73 14.24 9.85 -21.86
C PRO A 73 12.98 8.99 -21.81
N GLY A 74 13.01 7.87 -21.09
CA GLY A 74 11.86 6.98 -20.91
C GLY A 74 10.70 7.61 -20.14
N VAL A 75 10.95 8.62 -19.31
CA VAL A 75 9.90 9.32 -18.55
C VAL A 75 8.84 9.91 -19.48
N SER A 76 9.25 10.54 -20.58
CA SER A 76 8.32 11.16 -21.54
C SER A 76 7.44 10.16 -22.29
N ASN A 77 7.76 8.86 -22.23
CA ASN A 77 6.95 7.80 -22.83
C ASN A 77 5.83 7.29 -21.92
N LEU A 78 5.80 7.75 -20.66
CA LEU A 78 4.83 7.33 -19.65
C LEU A 78 3.73 8.38 -19.46
N SER A 79 2.47 7.95 -19.42
CA SER A 79 1.35 8.81 -19.03
C SER A 79 1.48 9.26 -17.56
N ALA A 80 0.71 10.26 -17.14
CA ALA A 80 0.66 10.68 -15.77
C ALA A 80 0.17 9.53 -14.84
N GLU A 81 -0.86 8.79 -15.24
CA GLU A 81 -1.37 7.64 -14.47
C GLU A 81 -0.36 6.51 -14.38
N PHE A 82 0.40 6.25 -15.44
CA PHE A 82 1.46 5.24 -15.40
C PHE A 82 2.57 5.63 -14.40
N ARG A 83 2.99 6.90 -14.40
CA ARG A 83 3.97 7.40 -13.40
C ARG A 83 3.43 7.31 -11.98
N MET A 84 2.17 7.69 -11.75
CA MET A 84 1.51 7.56 -10.45
C MET A 84 1.44 6.10 -9.98
N GLY A 85 1.18 5.17 -10.90
CA GLY A 85 1.15 3.74 -10.58
C GLY A 85 2.50 3.15 -10.18
N ILE A 86 3.61 3.66 -10.75
CA ILE A 86 4.96 3.32 -10.28
C ILE A 86 5.23 4.01 -8.93
N ASP A 87 4.93 5.30 -8.84
CA ASP A 87 5.28 6.15 -7.72
C ASP A 87 4.64 5.70 -6.40
N VAL A 88 3.38 5.27 -6.45
CA VAL A 88 2.66 4.77 -5.27
C VAL A 88 3.32 3.55 -4.63
N MET A 89 4.13 2.82 -5.38
CA MET A 89 4.84 1.63 -4.93
C MET A 89 6.25 1.91 -4.42
N THR A 90 6.78 3.12 -4.61
CA THR A 90 8.17 3.43 -4.22
C THR A 90 8.40 3.32 -2.72
N THR A 91 7.39 3.56 -1.88
CA THR A 91 7.48 3.35 -0.42
C THR A 91 7.88 1.93 -0.04
N GLU A 92 7.55 0.94 -0.86
CA GLU A 92 7.89 -0.47 -0.64
C GLU A 92 9.38 -0.78 -0.93
N THR A 93 10.13 0.18 -1.44
CA THR A 93 11.60 0.12 -1.53
C THR A 93 12.31 0.57 -0.24
N ALA A 94 11.54 1.03 0.77
CA ALA A 94 12.01 1.72 1.96
C ALA A 94 12.74 3.06 1.65
N CYS A 95 12.49 3.67 0.49
CA CYS A 95 12.95 5.03 0.21
C CYS A 95 12.18 6.05 1.07
N TRP A 96 12.79 7.21 1.30
CA TRP A 96 12.16 8.29 2.05
C TRP A 96 11.11 9.03 1.21
N SER A 97 11.39 9.25 -0.06
CA SER A 97 10.49 9.94 -0.99
C SER A 97 10.82 9.59 -2.43
N SER A 98 9.93 9.96 -3.35
CA SER A 98 10.16 9.93 -4.79
C SER A 98 9.80 11.27 -5.41
N LEU A 99 10.48 11.62 -6.52
CA LEU A 99 10.27 12.84 -7.26
C LEU A 99 10.43 12.53 -8.75
N TRP A 100 9.60 13.13 -9.59
CA TRP A 100 9.64 12.95 -11.04
C TRP A 100 9.85 14.28 -11.74
N ARG A 101 10.65 14.27 -12.79
CA ARG A 101 10.61 15.37 -13.75
C ARG A 101 9.21 15.52 -14.34
N THR A 102 8.81 16.74 -14.63
CA THR A 102 7.50 17.04 -15.24
C THR A 102 7.65 17.37 -16.72
N ASP A 103 6.58 17.24 -17.46
CA ASP A 103 6.49 17.52 -18.88
C ASP A 103 5.04 17.80 -19.30
N ASP A 104 4.80 17.91 -20.62
CA ASP A 104 3.48 18.18 -21.16
C ASP A 104 2.40 17.16 -20.76
N ARG A 105 2.78 15.92 -20.46
CA ARG A 105 1.84 14.90 -19.98
C ARG A 105 1.31 15.24 -18.59
N ILE A 106 2.17 15.77 -17.73
CA ILE A 106 1.78 16.25 -16.39
C ILE A 106 0.99 17.56 -16.51
N ALA A 107 1.41 18.48 -17.39
CA ALA A 107 0.63 19.69 -17.67
C ALA A 107 -0.80 19.34 -18.12
N ARG A 108 -0.93 18.36 -19.04
CA ARG A 108 -2.21 17.85 -19.50
C ARG A 108 -3.06 17.26 -18.38
N PHE A 109 -2.44 16.52 -17.45
CA PHE A 109 -3.13 15.95 -16.30
C PHE A 109 -3.77 17.06 -15.44
N PHE A 110 -3.04 18.13 -15.14
CA PHE A 110 -3.60 19.27 -14.41
C PHE A 110 -4.72 19.98 -15.21
N GLN A 111 -4.57 20.13 -16.53
CA GLN A 111 -5.62 20.71 -17.38
C GLN A 111 -6.92 19.89 -17.32
N VAL A 112 -6.82 18.56 -17.42
CA VAL A 112 -7.98 17.65 -17.35
C VAL A 112 -8.71 17.77 -16.01
N HIS A 113 -7.99 18.07 -14.93
CA HIS A 113 -8.54 18.25 -13.59
C HIS A 113 -8.96 19.70 -13.30
N ASN A 114 -9.00 20.58 -14.31
CA ASN A 114 -9.32 22.00 -14.17
C ASN A 114 -8.37 22.76 -13.20
N ARG A 115 -7.11 22.36 -13.16
CA ARG A 115 -6.08 22.93 -12.29
C ARG A 115 -4.77 23.26 -13.05
N PRO A 116 -4.82 23.88 -14.24
CA PRO A 116 -3.62 24.15 -15.04
C PRO A 116 -2.62 25.07 -14.32
N GLN A 117 -3.08 25.90 -13.39
CA GLN A 117 -2.25 26.80 -12.59
C GLN A 117 -1.36 26.07 -11.58
N ASP A 118 -1.64 24.81 -11.27
CA ASP A 118 -0.87 24.03 -10.31
C ASP A 118 0.30 23.28 -10.97
N TYR A 119 0.38 23.33 -12.29
CA TYR A 119 1.53 22.77 -13.01
C TYR A 119 2.76 23.63 -12.82
N ALA A 120 3.87 23.00 -12.47
CA ALA A 120 5.20 23.59 -12.52
C ALA A 120 6.15 22.66 -13.28
N GLN A 121 6.96 23.25 -14.15
CA GLN A 121 8.03 22.50 -14.78
C GLN A 121 9.12 22.18 -13.78
N LEU A 122 9.50 20.92 -13.72
CA LEU A 122 10.56 20.42 -12.86
C LEU A 122 11.50 19.51 -13.67
N ASP A 123 12.73 19.92 -13.78
CA ASP A 123 13.79 19.15 -14.40
C ASP A 123 15.04 19.15 -13.49
N PRO A 124 15.87 18.11 -13.53
CA PRO A 124 17.18 18.17 -12.88
C PRO A 124 18.02 19.28 -13.50
N ALA A 125 18.99 19.79 -12.74
CA ALA A 125 19.98 20.70 -13.28
C ALA A 125 20.77 20.04 -14.43
N GLU A 126 21.32 20.84 -15.35
CA GLU A 126 22.09 20.36 -16.50
C GLU A 126 23.23 19.42 -16.06
N ALA A 127 23.85 19.69 -14.92
CA ALA A 127 24.82 18.81 -14.26
C ALA A 127 24.30 18.48 -12.85
N ALA A 128 23.56 17.39 -12.72
CA ALA A 128 23.07 16.88 -11.44
C ALA A 128 23.99 15.78 -10.89
N ARG A 129 24.25 15.83 -9.58
CA ARG A 129 25.02 14.80 -8.87
C ARG A 129 24.09 13.94 -8.03
N TYR A 130 24.24 12.63 -8.14
CA TYR A 130 23.47 11.62 -7.41
C TYR A 130 24.41 10.78 -6.53
N ASP A 131 23.89 10.28 -5.42
CA ASP A 131 24.57 9.32 -4.53
C ASP A 131 24.54 7.89 -5.07
N GLY A 132 23.81 7.66 -6.13
CA GLY A 132 23.70 6.40 -6.85
C GLY A 132 22.72 6.48 -8.00
N ALA A 133 22.65 5.41 -8.79
CA ALA A 133 21.72 5.33 -9.89
C ALA A 133 21.19 3.90 -10.08
N VAL A 134 19.92 3.81 -10.50
CA VAL A 134 19.27 2.59 -11.00
C VAL A 134 18.84 2.86 -12.42
N ARG A 135 19.23 2.01 -13.37
CA ARG A 135 18.80 2.10 -14.76
C ARG A 135 17.71 1.06 -15.03
N ILE A 136 16.61 1.48 -15.61
CA ILE A 136 15.53 0.60 -16.09
C ILE A 136 15.28 0.89 -17.57
N ASP A 137 15.44 -0.13 -18.39
CA ASP A 137 14.99 -0.09 -19.78
C ASP A 137 13.54 -0.61 -19.83
N LEU A 138 12.60 0.30 -20.01
CA LEU A 138 11.17 -0.02 -20.01
C LEU A 138 10.79 -1.03 -21.12
N SER A 139 11.58 -1.09 -22.21
CA SER A 139 11.34 -2.03 -23.33
C SER A 139 11.67 -3.48 -22.98
N THR A 140 12.46 -3.70 -21.92
CA THR A 140 12.88 -5.03 -21.47
C THR A 140 12.07 -5.56 -20.29
N VAL A 141 11.26 -4.69 -19.65
CA VAL A 141 10.38 -5.13 -18.56
C VAL A 141 9.34 -6.12 -19.10
N GLU A 142 9.12 -7.17 -18.32
CA GLU A 142 8.10 -8.18 -18.60
C GLU A 142 6.96 -8.11 -17.59
N PRO A 143 5.81 -8.76 -17.83
CA PRO A 143 4.80 -8.95 -16.80
C PRO A 143 5.39 -9.62 -15.56
N MET A 144 5.18 -8.99 -14.41
CA MET A 144 5.79 -9.36 -13.13
C MET A 144 4.76 -9.93 -12.14
N ILE A 145 5.28 -10.71 -11.20
CA ILE A 145 4.57 -11.14 -10.00
C ILE A 145 5.48 -10.93 -8.79
N ALA A 146 4.94 -10.34 -7.73
CA ALA A 146 5.60 -10.33 -6.43
C ALA A 146 4.90 -11.33 -5.50
N VAL A 147 5.58 -12.44 -5.21
CA VAL A 147 5.01 -13.51 -4.38
C VAL A 147 4.91 -13.09 -2.90
N PRO A 148 4.03 -13.73 -2.10
CA PRO A 148 3.94 -13.43 -0.67
C PRO A 148 5.33 -13.57 0.00
N PHE A 149 5.70 -12.80 1.01
CA PHE A 149 4.92 -11.82 1.78
C PHE A 149 5.59 -10.45 1.75
N HIS A 150 6.21 -10.10 0.64
CA HIS A 150 6.81 -8.78 0.42
C HIS A 150 6.85 -8.44 -1.07
N PRO A 151 6.60 -7.17 -1.48
CA PRO A 151 6.70 -6.76 -2.89
C PRO A 151 8.09 -6.96 -3.51
N GLY A 152 9.14 -7.05 -2.69
CA GLY A 152 10.51 -7.36 -3.13
C GLY A 152 10.76 -8.84 -3.51
N ASN A 153 9.80 -9.74 -3.30
CA ASN A 153 9.87 -11.12 -3.78
C ASN A 153 9.42 -11.20 -5.24
N ALA A 154 10.14 -10.50 -6.10
CA ALA A 154 9.78 -10.19 -7.47
C ALA A 154 10.33 -11.22 -8.46
N TYR A 155 9.47 -11.67 -9.37
CA TYR A 155 9.80 -12.57 -10.49
C TYR A 155 9.08 -12.09 -11.75
N THR A 156 9.60 -12.38 -12.93
CA THR A 156 8.75 -12.35 -14.12
C THR A 156 7.71 -13.47 -14.02
N ILE A 157 6.52 -13.29 -14.60
CA ILE A 157 5.52 -14.37 -14.61
C ILE A 157 6.09 -15.62 -15.28
N THR A 158 6.93 -15.45 -16.31
CA THR A 158 7.61 -16.55 -17.00
C THR A 158 8.54 -17.32 -16.06
N GLN A 159 9.39 -16.61 -15.28
CA GLN A 159 10.27 -17.24 -14.27
C GLN A 159 9.45 -17.95 -13.20
N PHE A 160 8.41 -17.30 -12.69
CA PHE A 160 7.55 -17.91 -11.68
C PHE A 160 6.89 -19.20 -12.19
N GLN A 161 6.41 -19.22 -13.43
CA GLN A 161 5.77 -20.42 -14.00
C GLN A 161 6.74 -21.60 -14.16
N SER A 162 8.01 -21.33 -14.49
CA SER A 162 9.02 -22.39 -14.60
C SER A 162 9.41 -22.99 -13.24
N ASP A 163 9.52 -22.15 -12.22
CA ASP A 163 10.10 -22.50 -10.92
C ASP A 163 9.07 -22.44 -9.76
N ALA A 164 7.76 -22.37 -10.08
CA ALA A 164 6.70 -22.15 -9.11
C ALA A 164 6.73 -23.09 -7.90
N PRO A 165 6.95 -24.42 -8.05
CA PRO A 165 6.99 -25.30 -6.88
C PRO A 165 8.11 -24.95 -5.88
N ASP A 166 9.26 -24.52 -6.36
CA ASP A 166 10.39 -24.16 -5.50
C ASP A 166 10.18 -22.79 -4.84
N ILE A 167 9.73 -21.82 -5.63
CA ILE A 167 9.39 -20.47 -5.15
C ILE A 167 8.31 -20.54 -4.07
N LEU A 168 7.26 -21.33 -4.30
CA LEU A 168 6.16 -21.47 -3.34
C LEU A 168 6.60 -22.19 -2.05
N ARG A 169 7.43 -23.25 -2.15
CA ARG A 169 8.01 -23.90 -0.95
C ARG A 169 8.85 -22.93 -0.13
N GLN A 170 9.62 -22.07 -0.77
CA GLN A 170 10.38 -21.05 -0.04
C GLN A 170 9.44 -20.05 0.63
N ALA A 171 8.41 -19.57 -0.07
CA ALA A 171 7.41 -18.65 0.50
C ALA A 171 6.64 -19.26 1.68
N GLU A 172 6.34 -20.57 1.64
CA GLU A 172 5.74 -21.29 2.77
C GLU A 172 6.68 -21.38 3.99
N LYS A 173 7.97 -21.54 3.76
CA LYS A 173 8.99 -21.51 4.81
C LYS A 173 9.09 -20.12 5.42
N ASP A 174 9.21 -19.10 4.58
CA ASP A 174 9.30 -17.70 5.00
C ASP A 174 8.05 -17.28 5.79
N ALA A 175 6.86 -17.76 5.41
CA ALA A 175 5.62 -17.54 6.15
C ALA A 175 5.69 -18.01 7.60
N ARG A 176 6.20 -19.22 7.81
CA ARG A 176 6.32 -19.81 9.16
C ARG A 176 7.29 -19.01 10.04
N GLU A 177 8.38 -18.53 9.45
CA GLU A 177 9.36 -17.68 10.13
C GLU A 177 8.77 -16.30 10.45
N LEU A 178 8.17 -15.62 9.46
CA LEU A 178 7.59 -14.28 9.61
C LEU A 178 6.42 -14.22 10.60
N MET A 179 5.63 -15.30 10.67
CA MET A 179 4.49 -15.39 11.58
C MET A 179 4.85 -16.00 12.94
N GLY A 180 6.13 -16.34 13.16
CA GLY A 180 6.59 -16.97 14.41
C GLY A 180 5.90 -18.29 14.74
N ASN A 181 5.35 -18.98 13.74
CA ASN A 181 4.58 -20.21 13.92
C ASN A 181 5.12 -21.33 13.01
N PRO A 182 6.04 -22.17 13.51
CA PRO A 182 6.61 -23.26 12.74
C PRO A 182 5.60 -24.35 12.34
N HIS A 183 4.46 -24.40 13.05
CA HIS A 183 3.37 -25.35 12.79
C HIS A 183 2.25 -24.77 11.92
N LEU A 184 2.45 -23.58 11.36
CA LEU A 184 1.47 -22.99 10.46
C LEU A 184 1.22 -23.91 9.27
N ASN A 185 -0.02 -24.37 9.14
CA ASN A 185 -0.44 -25.24 8.04
C ASN A 185 -0.73 -24.38 6.77
N ILE A 186 0.31 -23.79 6.21
CA ILE A 186 0.25 -23.05 4.95
C ILE A 186 0.74 -23.95 3.82
N CYS A 187 -0.06 -24.08 2.77
CA CYS A 187 0.25 -24.89 1.60
C CYS A 187 -0.15 -24.12 0.32
N MET A 188 0.79 -23.33 -0.22
CA MET A 188 0.59 -22.62 -1.48
C MET A 188 0.95 -23.47 -2.70
N THR A 189 1.76 -24.52 -2.49
CA THR A 189 2.16 -25.46 -3.53
C THR A 189 1.01 -26.28 -4.11
N ASP A 190 -0.11 -26.39 -3.40
CA ASP A 190 -1.34 -27.03 -3.86
C ASP A 190 -2.02 -26.28 -5.03
N LYS A 191 -1.66 -24.99 -5.22
CA LYS A 191 -2.12 -24.18 -6.36
C LYS A 191 -1.41 -24.51 -7.67
N PHE A 192 -0.30 -25.24 -7.61
CA PHE A 192 0.42 -25.68 -8.80
C PHE A 192 0.01 -27.10 -9.18
N ARG A 193 -0.76 -27.23 -10.26
CA ARG A 193 -1.35 -28.51 -10.71
C ARG A 193 -1.18 -28.65 -12.21
N ASN A 194 -0.80 -29.87 -12.66
CA ASN A 194 -0.65 -30.19 -14.10
C ASN A 194 0.26 -29.18 -14.83
N GLY A 195 1.35 -28.74 -14.20
CA GLY A 195 2.28 -27.79 -14.78
C GLY A 195 1.76 -26.34 -14.88
N LYS A 196 0.66 -26.01 -14.18
CA LYS A 196 0.05 -24.68 -14.19
C LYS A 196 -0.23 -24.20 -12.76
N PHE A 197 -0.07 -22.91 -12.54
CA PHE A 197 -0.47 -22.27 -11.29
C PHE A 197 -1.88 -21.69 -11.43
N TYR A 198 -2.71 -21.90 -10.41
CA TYR A 198 -4.09 -21.43 -10.34
C TYR A 198 -4.24 -20.45 -9.18
N ALA A 199 -4.69 -19.23 -9.48
CA ALA A 199 -5.16 -18.29 -8.48
C ALA A 199 -6.64 -18.54 -8.18
N ASP A 200 -7.06 -18.21 -6.95
CA ASP A 200 -8.48 -18.34 -6.54
C ASP A 200 -9.23 -17.01 -6.70
N GLN A 201 -8.51 -15.88 -6.59
CA GLN A 201 -9.11 -14.55 -6.60
C GLN A 201 -8.21 -13.54 -7.30
N GLY A 202 -8.80 -12.66 -8.09
CA GLY A 202 -8.18 -11.46 -8.63
C GLY A 202 -8.83 -10.20 -8.05
N VAL A 203 -8.02 -9.21 -7.68
CA VAL A 203 -8.52 -7.90 -7.19
C VAL A 203 -7.74 -6.77 -7.82
N ILE A 204 -8.44 -5.83 -8.45
CA ILE A 204 -7.86 -4.61 -9.00
C ILE A 204 -8.46 -3.44 -8.23
N CYS A 205 -7.68 -2.78 -7.37
CA CYS A 205 -8.27 -1.77 -6.50
C CYS A 205 -7.33 -0.63 -6.10
N GLY A 206 -7.94 0.42 -5.58
CA GLY A 206 -7.30 1.52 -4.88
C GLY A 206 -6.45 2.43 -5.76
N CYS A 207 -5.53 3.15 -5.12
CA CYS A 207 -4.66 4.12 -5.79
C CYS A 207 -3.67 3.49 -6.78
N ALA A 208 -3.26 2.24 -6.57
CA ALA A 208 -2.35 1.54 -7.47
C ALA A 208 -3.10 0.93 -8.67
N GLY A 209 -4.15 0.11 -8.41
CA GLY A 209 -4.81 -0.68 -9.46
C GLY A 209 -5.99 0.01 -10.12
N GLY A 210 -6.76 0.81 -9.37
CA GLY A 210 -8.06 1.33 -9.78
C GLY A 210 -8.02 2.56 -10.69
N SER A 211 -6.88 2.94 -11.27
CA SER A 211 -6.79 4.07 -12.21
C SER A 211 -7.60 3.83 -13.48
N PHE A 212 -7.94 4.90 -14.18
CA PHE A 212 -8.71 4.79 -15.43
C PHE A 212 -7.99 3.94 -16.47
N GLU A 213 -6.71 4.20 -16.71
CA GLU A 213 -5.90 3.47 -17.71
C GLU A 213 -5.76 1.98 -17.36
N ASN A 214 -5.61 1.63 -16.09
CA ASN A 214 -5.50 0.24 -15.65
C ASN A 214 -6.80 -0.53 -15.87
N LEU A 215 -7.94 0.06 -15.46
CA LEU A 215 -9.24 -0.60 -15.60
C LEU A 215 -9.71 -0.63 -17.05
N ALA A 216 -9.41 0.39 -17.86
CA ALA A 216 -9.67 0.38 -19.29
C ALA A 216 -8.84 -0.71 -20.00
N ALA A 217 -7.57 -0.87 -19.65
CA ALA A 217 -6.72 -1.94 -20.19
C ALA A 217 -7.22 -3.34 -19.79
N ALA A 218 -7.61 -3.52 -18.52
CA ALA A 218 -8.22 -4.77 -18.05
C ALA A 218 -9.51 -5.09 -18.81
N ALA A 219 -10.36 -4.06 -19.03
CA ALA A 219 -11.59 -4.20 -19.82
C ALA A 219 -11.34 -4.54 -21.30
N GLN A 220 -10.28 -4.02 -21.91
CA GLN A 220 -9.90 -4.39 -23.28
C GLN A 220 -9.47 -5.85 -23.36
N ILE A 221 -8.71 -6.34 -22.40
CA ILE A 221 -8.30 -7.74 -22.33
C ILE A 221 -9.52 -8.66 -22.18
N LEU A 222 -10.45 -8.30 -21.32
CA LEU A 222 -11.64 -9.09 -21.00
C LEU A 222 -12.78 -8.92 -22.03
N ASP A 223 -12.69 -7.99 -22.98
CA ASP A 223 -13.71 -7.78 -23.99
C ASP A 223 -13.90 -9.04 -24.85
N GLY A 224 -15.10 -9.63 -24.79
CA GLY A 224 -15.42 -10.88 -25.47
C GLY A 224 -14.83 -12.15 -24.85
N GLU A 225 -14.19 -12.05 -23.68
CA GLU A 225 -13.76 -13.22 -22.88
C GLU A 225 -14.82 -13.56 -21.82
N ASP A 226 -14.76 -14.80 -21.35
CA ASP A 226 -15.57 -15.33 -20.24
C ASP A 226 -14.64 -15.97 -19.21
N MET A 227 -14.73 -15.52 -17.97
CA MET A 227 -13.94 -16.07 -16.87
C MET A 227 -14.37 -17.48 -16.44
N GLY A 228 -15.47 -17.97 -17.00
CA GLY A 228 -16.06 -19.26 -16.66
C GLY A 228 -16.79 -19.23 -15.31
N ASN A 229 -17.29 -20.42 -14.93
CA ASN A 229 -18.02 -20.65 -13.68
C ASN A 229 -17.20 -21.44 -12.65
N GLY A 230 -15.86 -21.36 -12.75
CA GLY A 230 -14.92 -22.01 -11.82
C GLY A 230 -14.79 -21.29 -10.48
N ALA A 231 -13.77 -21.67 -9.74
CA ALA A 231 -13.50 -21.11 -8.43
C ALA A 231 -12.91 -19.67 -8.45
N PHE A 232 -12.37 -19.23 -9.59
CA PHE A 232 -11.76 -17.91 -9.71
C PHE A 232 -12.81 -16.79 -9.72
N SER A 233 -12.56 -15.74 -8.94
CA SER A 233 -13.37 -14.53 -8.93
C SER A 233 -12.52 -13.30 -9.23
N LEU A 234 -13.10 -12.28 -9.86
CA LEU A 234 -12.45 -10.98 -10.10
C LEU A 234 -13.30 -9.84 -9.53
N SER A 235 -12.68 -9.03 -8.67
CA SER A 235 -13.28 -7.82 -8.12
C SER A 235 -12.53 -6.58 -8.59
N VAL A 236 -13.26 -5.53 -8.99
CA VAL A 236 -12.69 -4.27 -9.45
C VAL A 236 -13.23 -3.09 -8.65
N TYR A 237 -12.33 -2.19 -8.24
CA TYR A 237 -12.58 -1.01 -7.43
C TYR A 237 -11.91 0.21 -8.08
N PRO A 238 -12.65 1.08 -8.76
CA PRO A 238 -12.06 2.33 -9.28
C PRO A 238 -11.41 3.16 -8.20
N SER A 239 -10.37 3.90 -8.53
CA SER A 239 -9.63 4.73 -7.55
C SER A 239 -10.43 5.91 -7.02
N SER A 240 -11.46 6.35 -7.75
CA SER A 240 -12.35 7.44 -7.33
C SER A 240 -13.70 7.36 -8.03
N MET A 241 -14.68 8.09 -7.52
CA MET A 241 -15.99 8.17 -8.15
C MET A 241 -15.99 8.84 -9.54
N PRO A 242 -15.20 9.90 -9.81
CA PRO A 242 -15.02 10.42 -11.17
C PRO A 242 -14.43 9.39 -12.14
N VAL A 243 -13.46 8.57 -11.71
CA VAL A 243 -12.92 7.48 -12.51
C VAL A 243 -14.00 6.43 -12.80
N SER A 244 -14.77 6.02 -11.78
CA SER A 244 -15.90 5.12 -11.96
C SER A 244 -16.89 5.64 -13.01
N GLN A 245 -17.24 6.91 -12.94
CA GLN A 245 -18.16 7.56 -13.88
C GLN A 245 -17.58 7.59 -15.30
N ALA A 246 -16.29 7.89 -15.46
CA ALA A 246 -15.64 7.90 -16.77
C ALA A 246 -15.62 6.49 -17.40
N LEU A 247 -15.32 5.46 -16.59
CA LEU A 247 -15.37 4.06 -17.03
C LEU A 247 -16.78 3.61 -17.46
N MET A 248 -17.82 4.06 -16.73
CA MET A 248 -19.21 3.80 -17.12
C MET A 248 -19.56 4.49 -18.45
N LYS A 249 -19.22 5.76 -18.60
CA LYS A 249 -19.48 6.52 -19.83
C LYS A 249 -18.77 5.94 -21.05
N GLY A 250 -17.56 5.44 -20.89
CA GLY A 250 -16.77 4.79 -21.93
C GLY A 250 -17.17 3.34 -22.23
N GLY A 251 -18.15 2.77 -21.51
CA GLY A 251 -18.57 1.37 -21.69
C GLY A 251 -17.57 0.34 -21.14
N TRP A 252 -16.51 0.77 -20.47
CA TRP A 252 -15.47 -0.12 -19.93
C TRP A 252 -16.01 -1.01 -18.82
N MET A 253 -16.87 -0.47 -17.94
CA MET A 253 -17.53 -1.24 -16.89
C MET A 253 -18.40 -2.35 -17.43
N GLN A 254 -19.11 -2.10 -18.53
CA GLN A 254 -19.93 -3.12 -19.18
C GLN A 254 -19.08 -4.33 -19.61
N LYS A 255 -17.90 -4.08 -20.23
CA LYS A 255 -17.00 -5.15 -20.67
C LYS A 255 -16.50 -5.99 -19.49
N LEU A 256 -16.10 -5.35 -18.39
CA LEU A 256 -15.68 -6.04 -17.16
C LEU A 256 -16.79 -6.92 -16.59
N VAL A 257 -17.98 -6.37 -16.44
CA VAL A 257 -19.14 -7.10 -15.89
C VAL A 257 -19.59 -8.23 -16.82
N SER A 258 -19.58 -8.00 -18.14
CA SER A 258 -19.94 -9.03 -19.12
C SER A 258 -19.00 -10.23 -19.11
N ALA A 259 -17.72 -10.03 -18.75
CA ALA A 259 -16.76 -11.11 -18.59
C ALA A 259 -16.91 -11.85 -17.23
N GLY A 260 -17.71 -11.33 -16.28
CA GLY A 260 -17.96 -11.93 -14.98
C GLY A 260 -17.31 -11.20 -13.81
N ALA A 261 -16.65 -10.06 -14.00
CA ALA A 261 -16.07 -9.29 -12.92
C ALA A 261 -17.15 -8.62 -12.05
N VAL A 262 -16.92 -8.58 -10.74
CA VAL A 262 -17.76 -7.83 -9.80
C VAL A 262 -17.22 -6.42 -9.65
N ASN A 263 -18.08 -5.43 -9.92
CA ASN A 263 -17.72 -4.03 -9.82
C ASN A 263 -18.21 -3.41 -8.51
N TYR A 264 -17.31 -2.76 -7.80
CA TYR A 264 -17.56 -2.09 -6.54
C TYR A 264 -17.37 -0.57 -6.66
N PRO A 265 -17.94 0.23 -5.72
CA PRO A 265 -17.61 1.64 -5.62
C PRO A 265 -16.15 1.86 -5.23
N ALA A 266 -15.65 3.09 -5.43
CA ALA A 266 -14.30 3.47 -5.02
C ALA A 266 -14.09 3.23 -3.52
N PHE A 267 -13.19 2.31 -3.18
CA PHE A 267 -12.88 1.94 -1.80
C PHE A 267 -11.49 1.30 -1.72
N CYS A 268 -10.71 1.68 -0.73
CA CYS A 268 -9.35 1.18 -0.52
C CYS A 268 -9.31 -0.10 0.35
N GLY A 269 -10.46 -0.61 0.80
CA GLY A 269 -10.60 -1.72 1.74
C GLY A 269 -9.79 -2.97 1.42
N PRO A 270 -9.83 -3.50 0.20
CA PRO A 270 -9.08 -4.70 -0.16
C PRO A 270 -7.56 -4.60 0.04
N CYS A 271 -7.01 -3.39 0.01
CA CYS A 271 -5.58 -3.17 0.23
C CYS A 271 -5.13 -3.42 1.68
N PHE A 272 -6.05 -3.34 2.65
CA PHE A 272 -5.74 -3.47 4.08
C PHE A 272 -6.67 -4.42 4.84
N GLY A 273 -7.35 -5.32 4.15
CA GLY A 273 -8.16 -6.37 4.76
C GLY A 273 -9.56 -5.97 5.20
N ALA A 274 -10.09 -4.86 4.70
CA ALA A 274 -11.49 -4.48 4.90
C ALA A 274 -12.32 -4.83 3.67
N GLY A 275 -12.58 -6.08 3.48
CA GLY A 275 -13.23 -6.68 2.33
C GLY A 275 -12.27 -7.49 1.46
N GLU A 276 -12.83 -8.35 0.62
CA GLU A 276 -12.08 -9.24 -0.29
C GLU A 276 -11.08 -10.16 0.43
N THR A 277 -11.37 -10.53 1.67
CA THR A 277 -10.58 -11.55 2.36
C THR A 277 -10.73 -12.88 1.62
N PRO A 278 -9.64 -13.50 1.14
CA PRO A 278 -9.74 -14.79 0.47
C PRO A 278 -10.26 -15.87 1.42
N CYS A 279 -10.78 -16.96 0.88
CA CYS A 279 -11.07 -18.14 1.69
C CYS A 279 -9.82 -18.65 2.40
N CYS A 280 -9.98 -19.40 3.47
CA CYS A 280 -8.85 -20.05 4.14
C CYS A 280 -8.12 -20.96 3.15
N GLY A 281 -6.79 -20.79 3.05
CA GLY A 281 -5.96 -21.47 2.04
C GLY A 281 -6.05 -20.86 0.64
N GLY A 282 -6.75 -19.73 0.46
CA GLY A 282 -6.88 -19.07 -0.84
C GLY A 282 -5.61 -18.31 -1.25
N PHE A 283 -5.36 -18.29 -2.56
CA PHE A 283 -4.30 -17.50 -3.18
C PHE A 283 -4.91 -16.39 -4.05
N SER A 284 -4.73 -15.14 -3.63
CA SER A 284 -5.24 -13.95 -4.32
C SER A 284 -4.12 -13.26 -5.10
N ILE A 285 -4.42 -12.84 -6.33
CA ILE A 285 -3.54 -11.97 -7.12
C ILE A 285 -4.13 -10.56 -7.14
N ARG A 286 -3.35 -9.56 -6.75
CA ARG A 286 -3.88 -8.21 -6.54
C ARG A 286 -3.04 -7.12 -7.20
N HIS A 287 -3.70 -6.15 -7.77
CA HIS A 287 -3.10 -4.86 -8.05
C HIS A 287 -3.40 -3.91 -6.88
N THR A 288 -2.62 -4.07 -5.83
CA THR A 288 -2.63 -3.27 -4.60
C THR A 288 -1.18 -2.96 -4.21
N THR A 289 -0.94 -2.20 -3.14
CA THR A 289 0.43 -1.78 -2.81
C THR A 289 1.23 -2.81 -2.03
N ARG A 290 0.60 -3.70 -1.25
CA ARG A 290 1.28 -4.56 -0.27
C ARG A 290 0.70 -5.95 -0.20
N ASN A 291 1.56 -6.93 0.05
CA ASN A 291 1.21 -8.34 0.24
C ASN A 291 1.83 -8.93 1.52
N PHE A 292 1.98 -8.11 2.56
CA PHE A 292 2.48 -8.54 3.87
C PHE A 292 1.55 -9.57 4.52
N PRO A 293 2.06 -10.39 5.46
CA PRO A 293 1.25 -11.41 6.12
C PRO A 293 -0.04 -10.84 6.74
N ASN A 294 -1.14 -11.53 6.50
CA ASN A 294 -2.49 -11.23 7.04
C ASN A 294 -3.07 -9.85 6.70
N ARG A 295 -2.39 -9.09 5.81
CA ARG A 295 -2.88 -7.79 5.37
C ARG A 295 -4.17 -7.89 4.54
N GLU A 296 -4.41 -9.03 3.95
CA GLU A 296 -5.64 -9.34 3.19
C GLU A 296 -6.87 -9.57 4.08
N GLY A 297 -6.70 -9.61 5.41
CA GLY A 297 -7.78 -9.72 6.39
C GLY A 297 -7.95 -11.11 7.01
N SER A 298 -7.11 -12.10 6.68
CA SER A 298 -7.11 -13.39 7.37
C SER A 298 -6.73 -13.26 8.84
N LYS A 299 -7.27 -14.13 9.69
CA LYS A 299 -7.12 -14.12 11.15
C LYS A 299 -6.38 -15.37 11.61
N PRO A 300 -5.04 -15.34 11.71
CA PRO A 300 -4.24 -16.51 12.09
C PRO A 300 -4.59 -17.07 13.46
N GLY A 301 -4.96 -16.21 14.42
CA GLY A 301 -5.45 -16.63 15.74
C GLY A 301 -6.72 -17.48 15.71
N SER A 302 -7.45 -17.45 14.58
CA SER A 302 -8.62 -18.31 14.29
C SER A 302 -8.28 -19.46 13.34
N GLY A 303 -7.00 -19.73 13.09
CA GLY A 303 -6.54 -20.79 12.18
C GLY A 303 -6.70 -20.45 10.69
N GLN A 304 -6.98 -19.19 10.34
CA GLN A 304 -7.10 -18.75 8.95
C GLN A 304 -5.73 -18.35 8.40
N TRP A 305 -5.50 -18.68 7.14
CA TRP A 305 -4.42 -18.10 6.36
C TRP A 305 -4.86 -17.89 4.92
N ALA A 306 -4.30 -16.90 4.27
CA ALA A 306 -4.41 -16.67 2.84
C ALA A 306 -3.10 -16.07 2.33
N ALA A 307 -2.89 -16.15 1.04
CA ALA A 307 -1.70 -15.61 0.39
C ALA A 307 -2.09 -14.56 -0.65
N VAL A 308 -1.31 -13.50 -0.74
CA VAL A 308 -1.49 -12.46 -1.75
C VAL A 308 -0.20 -12.30 -2.54
N ALA A 309 -0.29 -12.42 -3.85
CA ALA A 309 0.74 -11.95 -4.77
C ALA A 309 0.31 -10.64 -5.43
N LEU A 310 1.27 -9.78 -5.73
CA LEU A 310 1.01 -8.53 -6.46
C LEU A 310 1.28 -8.73 -7.95
N MET A 311 0.38 -8.21 -8.78
CA MET A 311 0.47 -8.24 -10.24
C MET A 311 -0.17 -7.01 -10.85
N ASP A 312 0.22 -6.64 -12.07
CA ASP A 312 -0.46 -5.59 -12.82
C ASP A 312 -1.89 -5.99 -13.22
N ALA A 313 -2.78 -5.01 -13.30
CA ALA A 313 -4.19 -5.18 -13.68
C ALA A 313 -4.36 -5.92 -15.02
N ARG A 314 -3.44 -5.69 -15.97
CA ARG A 314 -3.43 -6.36 -17.27
C ARG A 314 -3.19 -7.86 -17.13
N SER A 315 -2.24 -8.27 -16.30
CA SER A 315 -1.94 -9.68 -16.05
C SER A 315 -3.00 -10.36 -15.17
N ILE A 316 -3.64 -9.62 -14.26
CA ILE A 316 -4.81 -10.11 -13.51
C ILE A 316 -5.98 -10.38 -14.47
N ALA A 317 -6.28 -9.44 -15.41
CA ALA A 317 -7.30 -9.63 -16.41
C ALA A 317 -6.98 -10.81 -17.36
N ALA A 318 -5.73 -10.97 -17.77
CA ALA A 318 -5.28 -12.11 -18.56
C ALA A 318 -5.46 -13.45 -17.82
N THR A 319 -5.19 -13.47 -16.53
CA THR A 319 -5.41 -14.64 -15.66
C THR A 319 -6.91 -14.93 -15.52
N ALA A 320 -7.74 -13.89 -15.37
CA ALA A 320 -9.19 -14.02 -15.35
C ALA A 320 -9.74 -14.60 -16.66
N ALA A 321 -9.32 -14.07 -17.83
CA ALA A 321 -9.68 -14.60 -19.14
C ALA A 321 -9.26 -16.08 -19.35
N CYS A 322 -8.36 -16.59 -18.53
CA CYS A 322 -7.92 -17.99 -18.53
C CYS A 322 -8.49 -18.79 -17.34
N GLY A 323 -9.62 -18.34 -16.73
CA GLY A 323 -10.29 -19.07 -15.66
C GLY A 323 -9.45 -19.25 -14.39
N GLY A 324 -8.57 -18.28 -14.06
CA GLY A 324 -7.68 -18.31 -12.91
C GLY A 324 -6.30 -18.95 -13.16
N ILE A 325 -6.04 -19.46 -14.35
CA ILE A 325 -4.70 -19.93 -14.72
C ILE A 325 -3.78 -18.71 -14.87
N LEU A 326 -2.73 -18.65 -14.07
CA LEU A 326 -1.78 -17.54 -14.09
C LEU A 326 -1.27 -17.30 -15.51
N THR A 327 -1.48 -16.09 -16.00
CA THR A 327 -1.19 -15.72 -17.40
C THR A 327 -0.66 -14.28 -17.44
N GLY A 328 0.51 -14.09 -18.05
CA GLY A 328 1.06 -12.77 -18.32
C GLY A 328 0.26 -12.05 -19.44
N ALA A 329 0.15 -10.74 -19.32
CA ALA A 329 -0.66 -9.92 -20.24
C ALA A 329 -0.16 -9.94 -21.69
N PHE A 330 1.06 -10.35 -21.98
CA PHE A 330 1.57 -10.47 -23.35
C PHE A 330 0.71 -11.37 -24.23
N ARG A 331 0.04 -12.36 -23.65
CA ARG A 331 -0.91 -13.22 -24.39
C ARG A 331 -2.05 -12.44 -25.04
N PHE A 332 -2.46 -11.35 -24.43
CA PHE A 332 -3.58 -10.51 -24.87
C PHE A 332 -3.14 -9.11 -25.33
N ALA A 333 -1.83 -8.90 -25.53
CA ALA A 333 -1.29 -7.60 -25.96
C ALA A 333 -1.92 -7.06 -27.25
N HIS A 334 -2.34 -7.95 -28.15
CA HIS A 334 -3.03 -7.60 -29.41
C HIS A 334 -4.40 -6.94 -29.23
N LYS A 335 -5.02 -7.08 -28.04
CA LYS A 335 -6.30 -6.42 -27.70
C LYS A 335 -6.10 -5.00 -27.18
N LEU A 336 -4.91 -4.68 -26.69
CA LEU A 336 -4.62 -3.38 -26.08
C LEU A 336 -4.46 -2.32 -27.18
N LYS A 337 -5.24 -1.26 -27.08
CA LYS A 337 -5.26 -0.12 -27.98
C LYS A 337 -5.28 1.17 -27.18
N ASP A 338 -4.86 2.25 -27.80
CA ASP A 338 -5.06 3.57 -27.22
C ASP A 338 -6.55 3.78 -26.97
N CYS A 339 -6.87 4.21 -25.78
CA CYS A 339 -8.23 4.55 -25.37
C CYS A 339 -8.41 6.07 -25.31
N GLU A 340 -9.67 6.51 -25.38
CA GLU A 340 -10.00 7.92 -25.11
C GLU A 340 -9.41 8.36 -23.79
N PRO A 341 -8.74 9.51 -23.73
CA PRO A 341 -8.13 10.00 -22.52
C PRO A 341 -9.16 10.19 -21.38
N TYR A 342 -8.72 9.97 -20.17
CA TYR A 342 -9.53 10.25 -18.99
C TYR A 342 -10.05 11.69 -19.01
N SER A 343 -11.31 11.85 -18.67
CA SER A 343 -11.98 13.16 -18.51
C SER A 343 -12.53 13.27 -17.08
N PHE A 344 -12.05 14.26 -16.33
CA PHE A 344 -12.50 14.50 -14.97
C PHE A 344 -13.86 15.21 -14.94
N ASP A 345 -14.80 14.63 -14.20
CA ASP A 345 -16.10 15.25 -13.91
C ASP A 345 -16.27 15.36 -12.39
N GLY A 346 -16.05 16.58 -11.87
CA GLY A 346 -16.12 16.86 -10.43
C GLY A 346 -17.53 17.02 -9.86
N ARG A 347 -18.60 16.98 -10.69
CA ARG A 347 -19.98 17.21 -10.25
C ARG A 347 -20.43 16.22 -9.16
N ILE A 348 -19.91 15.01 -9.19
CA ILE A 348 -20.24 14.02 -8.16
C ILE A 348 -19.76 14.45 -6.76
N TYR A 349 -18.63 15.15 -6.68
CA TYR A 349 -18.16 15.71 -5.41
C TYR A 349 -18.98 16.91 -4.99
N ALA A 350 -19.32 17.79 -5.92
CA ALA A 350 -20.17 18.94 -5.64
C ALA A 350 -21.55 18.55 -5.10
N GLY A 351 -22.09 17.40 -5.53
CA GLY A 351 -23.39 16.89 -5.07
C GLY A 351 -23.34 16.05 -3.79
N ARG A 352 -22.17 15.51 -3.40
CA ARG A 352 -22.07 14.52 -2.30
C ARG A 352 -21.15 14.92 -1.16
N VAL A 353 -20.21 15.81 -1.39
CA VAL A 353 -19.22 16.22 -0.39
C VAL A 353 -19.56 17.62 0.10
N TYR A 354 -19.78 17.74 1.40
CA TYR A 354 -19.96 19.06 2.01
C TYR A 354 -18.63 19.83 1.95
N ASN A 355 -18.67 20.99 1.29
CA ASN A 355 -17.56 21.92 1.27
C ASN A 355 -17.81 23.06 2.25
N GLY A 356 -17.27 22.94 3.46
CA GLY A 356 -17.34 23.92 4.53
C GLY A 356 -16.11 24.82 4.66
N PHE A 357 -15.17 24.78 3.71
CA PHE A 357 -13.97 25.59 3.77
C PHE A 357 -14.30 27.10 3.87
N GLY A 358 -13.73 27.79 4.85
CA GLY A 358 -14.01 29.19 5.12
C GLY A 358 -15.40 29.47 5.71
N ARG A 359 -16.20 28.44 6.02
CA ARG A 359 -17.57 28.55 6.59
C ARG A 359 -17.65 27.83 7.93
N GLY A 360 -16.66 28.05 8.80
CA GLY A 360 -16.64 27.48 10.15
C GLY A 360 -17.91 27.85 10.93
N ARG A 361 -18.43 26.91 11.68
CA ARG A 361 -19.59 27.08 12.58
C ARG A 361 -19.19 26.62 13.97
N PRO A 362 -18.48 27.46 14.75
CA PRO A 362 -17.95 27.07 16.05
C PRO A 362 -19.04 26.77 17.10
N GLU A 363 -20.28 27.26 16.85
CA GLU A 363 -21.44 27.02 17.71
C GLU A 363 -22.05 25.61 17.56
N VAL A 364 -21.63 24.84 16.55
CA VAL A 364 -22.17 23.51 16.30
C VAL A 364 -21.35 22.47 17.07
N GLU A 365 -21.99 21.75 17.96
CA GLU A 365 -21.38 20.62 18.65
C GLU A 365 -21.00 19.49 17.71
N LEU A 366 -19.82 18.89 17.93
CA LEU A 366 -19.39 17.69 17.22
C LEU A 366 -20.21 16.48 17.68
N GLN A 367 -20.86 15.81 16.75
CA GLN A 367 -21.54 14.55 17.00
C GLN A 367 -20.69 13.42 16.47
N TYR A 368 -20.23 12.57 17.37
CA TYR A 368 -19.45 11.38 17.00
C TYR A 368 -20.34 10.23 16.57
N GLY A 369 -19.91 9.50 15.55
CA GLY A 369 -20.50 8.19 15.24
C GLY A 369 -20.27 7.17 16.39
N PRO A 370 -21.01 6.05 16.39
CA PRO A 370 -21.00 5.11 17.54
C PRO A 370 -19.63 4.53 17.89
N ASP A 371 -18.75 4.37 16.90
CA ASP A 371 -17.41 3.79 17.08
C ASP A 371 -16.30 4.84 17.24
N ILE A 372 -16.64 6.12 17.08
CA ILE A 372 -15.68 7.22 17.27
C ILE A 372 -15.64 7.59 18.76
N LYS A 373 -14.48 7.47 19.37
CA LYS A 373 -14.27 7.84 20.77
C LYS A 373 -13.26 8.98 20.89
N PRO A 374 -13.43 9.89 21.85
CA PRO A 374 -12.47 10.94 22.08
C PRO A 374 -11.12 10.34 22.51
N TRP A 375 -10.06 11.12 22.31
CA TRP A 375 -8.77 10.82 22.89
C TRP A 375 -8.90 10.81 24.42
N PRO A 376 -8.15 9.93 25.11
CA PRO A 376 -8.07 10.02 26.55
C PRO A 376 -7.42 11.33 26.98
N GLU A 377 -7.71 11.76 28.18
CA GLU A 377 -7.01 12.90 28.77
C GLU A 377 -5.51 12.62 28.82
N ILE A 378 -4.72 13.54 28.27
CA ILE A 378 -3.26 13.45 28.20
C ILE A 378 -2.72 14.50 29.15
N PRO A 379 -2.06 14.09 30.25
CA PRO A 379 -1.45 15.05 31.18
C PRO A 379 -0.33 15.83 30.47
N PRO A 380 -0.03 17.06 30.92
CA PRO A 380 1.10 17.82 30.41
C PRO A 380 2.41 17.08 30.68
N LEU A 381 3.39 17.27 29.80
CA LEU A 381 4.72 16.69 29.99
C LEU A 381 5.37 17.32 31.23
N PRO A 382 5.88 16.52 32.17
CA PRO A 382 6.64 17.03 33.31
C PRO A 382 8.02 17.54 32.87
N GLU A 383 8.67 18.33 33.73
CA GLU A 383 10.03 18.81 33.50
C GLU A 383 11.02 17.65 33.39
N ASN A 384 10.86 16.63 34.24
CA ASN A 384 11.68 15.41 34.26
C ASN A 384 10.77 14.18 34.08
N GLN A 385 11.22 13.24 33.28
CA GLN A 385 10.47 12.02 32.99
C GLN A 385 11.36 10.79 33.06
N LEU A 386 10.96 9.81 33.89
CA LEU A 386 11.57 8.50 33.92
C LEU A 386 10.89 7.60 32.88
N LEU A 387 11.65 7.07 31.95
CA LEU A 387 11.15 6.15 30.95
C LEU A 387 11.49 4.70 31.31
N LEU A 388 10.45 3.87 31.40
CA LEU A 388 10.61 2.44 31.55
C LEU A 388 10.54 1.80 30.14
N VAL A 389 11.63 1.17 29.72
CA VAL A 389 11.67 0.46 28.44
C VAL A 389 10.78 -0.78 28.51
N ALA A 390 9.68 -0.77 27.81
CA ALA A 390 8.70 -1.87 27.79
C ALA A 390 8.97 -2.90 26.69
N SER A 391 9.66 -2.52 25.61
CA SER A 391 10.05 -3.42 24.52
C SER A 391 11.28 -2.89 23.80
N VAL A 392 12.10 -3.80 23.31
CA VAL A 392 13.23 -3.52 22.41
C VAL A 392 13.04 -4.35 21.15
N ILE A 393 13.12 -3.73 20.00
CA ILE A 393 13.00 -4.38 18.69
C ILE A 393 14.29 -4.10 17.93
N ASP A 394 15.05 -5.16 17.68
CA ASP A 394 16.35 -5.09 16.99
C ASP A 394 16.21 -5.27 15.46
N ASP A 395 15.01 -5.42 14.95
CA ASP A 395 14.76 -5.55 13.52
C ASP A 395 15.21 -4.29 12.76
N PRO A 396 15.94 -4.44 11.66
CA PRO A 396 16.41 -3.31 10.85
C PRO A 396 15.26 -2.52 10.20
N VAL A 397 14.11 -3.14 10.05
CA VAL A 397 12.87 -2.52 9.50
C VAL A 397 11.69 -2.97 10.34
N THR A 398 10.96 -2.00 10.91
CA THR A 398 9.67 -2.22 11.55
C THR A 398 8.61 -1.46 10.76
N THR A 399 7.62 -2.16 10.26
CA THR A 399 6.52 -1.56 9.48
C THR A 399 5.41 -1.07 10.40
N THR A 400 4.55 -0.19 9.88
CA THR A 400 3.35 0.25 10.61
C THR A 400 2.38 -0.90 10.90
N ASP A 401 2.35 -1.94 10.06
CA ASP A 401 1.53 -3.12 10.30
C ASP A 401 2.06 -4.02 11.43
N GLU A 402 3.36 -3.96 11.70
CA GLU A 402 3.97 -4.63 12.85
C GLU A 402 3.73 -3.85 14.14
N LEU A 403 3.69 -2.51 14.04
CA LEU A 403 3.32 -1.66 15.19
C LEU A 403 1.85 -1.85 15.55
N ILE A 404 0.94 -1.76 14.57
CA ILE A 404 -0.51 -1.96 14.76
C ILE A 404 -1.05 -2.68 13.52
N PRO A 405 -1.56 -3.92 13.65
CA PRO A 405 -2.02 -4.73 12.51
C PRO A 405 -3.22 -4.08 11.81
N SER A 406 -3.06 -3.65 10.58
CA SER A 406 -4.08 -2.89 9.82
C SER A 406 -5.37 -3.67 9.59
N GLY A 407 -5.28 -4.94 9.21
CA GLY A 407 -6.44 -5.79 8.91
C GLY A 407 -7.31 -6.05 10.14
N GLU A 408 -6.68 -6.43 11.25
CA GLU A 408 -7.38 -6.77 12.50
C GLU A 408 -8.00 -5.56 13.19
N THR A 409 -7.43 -4.37 12.97
CA THR A 409 -7.81 -3.13 13.67
C THR A 409 -8.57 -2.15 12.79
N SER A 410 -8.95 -2.53 11.59
CA SER A 410 -9.60 -1.64 10.61
C SER A 410 -10.86 -0.94 11.18
N SER A 411 -11.67 -1.66 11.97
CA SER A 411 -12.87 -1.14 12.63
C SER A 411 -12.59 -0.33 13.91
N LEU A 412 -11.35 -0.34 14.41
CA LEU A 412 -10.98 0.30 15.69
C LEU A 412 -10.23 1.62 15.52
N ARG A 413 -9.96 2.05 14.28
CA ARG A 413 -9.10 3.22 13.99
C ARG A 413 -9.59 4.53 14.60
N SER A 414 -10.87 4.66 14.86
CA SER A 414 -11.47 5.83 15.52
C SER A 414 -11.67 5.64 17.02
N ASN A 415 -11.05 4.63 17.62
CA ASN A 415 -11.08 4.36 19.05
C ASN A 415 -9.66 4.19 19.58
N PRO A 416 -9.00 5.27 20.03
CA PRO A 416 -7.58 5.25 20.38
C PRO A 416 -7.21 4.20 21.45
N LEU A 417 -8.06 4.07 22.48
CA LEU A 417 -7.81 3.12 23.56
C LEU A 417 -7.92 1.66 23.12
N LYS A 418 -8.94 1.32 22.32
CA LYS A 418 -9.06 -0.02 21.77
C LYS A 418 -7.97 -0.32 20.76
N LEU A 419 -7.58 0.66 19.94
CA LEU A 419 -6.50 0.52 18.99
C LEU A 419 -5.16 0.24 19.67
N ALA A 420 -4.90 0.94 20.79
CA ALA A 420 -3.67 0.79 21.57
C ALA A 420 -3.48 -0.64 22.14
N GLU A 421 -4.55 -1.40 22.33
CA GLU A 421 -4.48 -2.81 22.79
C GLU A 421 -3.75 -3.74 21.78
N PHE A 422 -3.62 -3.32 20.55
CA PHE A 422 -2.98 -4.08 19.47
C PHE A 422 -1.52 -3.65 19.21
N THR A 423 -1.01 -2.69 19.99
CA THR A 423 0.35 -2.18 19.77
C THR A 423 1.38 -3.30 19.97
N LEU A 424 2.23 -3.50 18.95
CA LEU A 424 3.29 -4.52 18.86
C LEU A 424 2.81 -5.97 19.05
N GLN A 425 1.52 -6.24 18.98
CA GLN A 425 0.95 -7.56 19.30
C GLN A 425 1.63 -8.71 18.53
N ARG A 426 2.09 -8.47 17.30
CA ARG A 426 2.75 -9.48 16.47
C ARG A 426 4.25 -9.64 16.78
N LYS A 427 4.92 -8.56 17.19
CA LYS A 427 6.36 -8.57 17.49
C LYS A 427 6.65 -8.88 18.95
N ASP A 428 5.87 -8.31 19.85
CA ASP A 428 6.00 -8.48 21.31
C ASP A 428 4.63 -8.51 21.97
N PRO A 429 3.97 -9.68 22.05
CA PRO A 429 2.65 -9.82 22.68
C PRO A 429 2.58 -9.37 24.13
N HIS A 430 3.73 -9.26 24.80
CA HIS A 430 3.82 -8.83 26.20
C HIS A 430 3.99 -7.32 26.37
N TYR A 431 4.13 -6.55 25.26
CA TYR A 431 4.31 -5.10 25.32
C TYR A 431 3.14 -4.40 26.03
N VAL A 432 1.91 -4.62 25.58
CA VAL A 432 0.72 -3.96 26.14
C VAL A 432 0.52 -4.28 27.62
N PRO A 433 0.62 -5.53 28.10
CA PRO A 433 0.62 -5.84 29.52
C PRO A 433 1.67 -5.08 30.32
N ARG A 434 2.92 -5.00 29.83
CA ARG A 434 3.99 -4.26 30.50
C ARG A 434 3.73 -2.75 30.53
N ALA A 435 3.27 -2.18 29.44
CA ALA A 435 2.90 -0.76 29.36
C ALA A 435 1.76 -0.41 30.33
N LYS A 436 0.75 -1.27 30.45
CA LYS A 436 -0.34 -1.11 31.43
C LYS A 436 0.17 -1.17 32.87
N LYS A 437 1.10 -2.08 33.15
CA LYS A 437 1.73 -2.17 34.50
C LYS A 437 2.48 -0.89 34.81
N ALA A 438 3.30 -0.38 33.90
CA ALA A 438 4.02 0.89 34.08
C ALA A 438 3.05 2.07 34.30
N LYS A 439 1.96 2.15 33.55
CA LYS A 439 0.91 3.17 33.70
C LYS A 439 0.22 3.07 35.07
N ALA A 440 -0.08 1.87 35.54
CA ALA A 440 -0.69 1.64 36.86
C ALA A 440 0.25 2.07 37.97
N LEU A 441 1.55 1.75 37.84
CA LEU A 441 2.58 2.16 38.80
C LEU A 441 2.71 3.68 38.89
N GLU A 442 2.73 4.37 37.73
CA GLU A 442 2.80 5.85 37.71
C GLU A 442 1.57 6.50 38.34
N ARG A 443 0.37 5.96 38.08
CA ARG A 443 -0.86 6.44 38.73
C ARG A 443 -0.80 6.28 40.25
N ALA A 444 -0.32 5.14 40.74
CA ALA A 444 -0.18 4.88 42.15
C ALA A 444 0.89 5.79 42.79
N ARG A 445 2.00 6.04 42.06
CA ARG A 445 3.03 6.99 42.48
C ARG A 445 2.49 8.42 42.60
N ALA A 446 1.75 8.87 41.55
CA ALA A 446 1.18 10.21 41.53
C ALA A 446 0.16 10.42 42.69
N ALA A 447 -0.73 9.46 42.91
CA ALA A 447 -1.68 9.49 44.00
C ALA A 447 -0.97 9.53 45.39
N ALA A 448 0.07 8.71 45.58
CA ALA A 448 0.83 8.71 46.85
C ALA A 448 1.51 10.06 47.10
N VAL A 449 2.01 10.72 46.06
CA VAL A 449 2.61 12.08 46.18
C VAL A 449 1.54 13.12 46.54
N GLU A 450 0.36 13.05 45.91
CA GLU A 450 -0.76 13.95 46.16
C GLU A 450 -1.31 13.79 47.59
N ASP A 451 -1.46 12.56 48.05
CA ASP A 451 -1.98 12.22 49.36
C ASP A 451 -0.91 12.35 50.49
N GLY A 452 0.35 12.59 50.17
CA GLY A 452 1.46 12.61 51.11
C GLY A 452 1.74 11.24 51.76
N THR A 453 1.41 10.17 51.10
CA THR A 453 1.59 8.78 51.57
C THR A 453 2.89 8.16 51.05
N ALA A 454 3.28 6.99 51.57
CA ALA A 454 4.47 6.27 51.12
C ALA A 454 4.31 5.84 49.61
N LEU A 455 5.39 5.98 48.85
CA LEU A 455 5.42 5.51 47.46
C LEU A 455 5.22 3.99 47.39
N PRO A 456 4.60 3.51 46.29
CA PRO A 456 4.58 2.08 46.03
C PRO A 456 6.01 1.49 46.06
N PRO A 457 6.25 0.34 46.68
CA PRO A 457 7.61 -0.23 46.83
C PRO A 457 8.35 -0.38 45.50
N GLU A 458 7.64 -0.78 44.43
CA GLU A 458 8.22 -0.93 43.09
C GLU A 458 8.63 0.43 42.47
N ALA A 459 7.86 1.50 42.71
CA ALA A 459 8.22 2.85 42.31
C ALA A 459 9.45 3.37 43.04
N GLU A 460 9.51 3.12 44.37
CA GLU A 460 10.65 3.49 45.21
C GLU A 460 11.94 2.77 44.76
N GLU A 461 11.85 1.47 44.44
CA GLU A 461 12.98 0.69 43.92
C GLU A 461 13.51 1.24 42.60
N LEU A 462 12.59 1.58 41.67
CA LEU A 462 12.97 2.17 40.39
C LEU A 462 13.65 3.53 40.58
N LEU A 463 13.14 4.37 41.42
CA LEU A 463 13.75 5.67 41.73
C LEU A 463 15.13 5.53 42.38
N LYS A 464 15.33 4.56 43.25
CA LYS A 464 16.64 4.27 43.87
C LYS A 464 17.71 3.81 42.88
N LYS A 465 17.30 3.21 41.74
CA LYS A 465 18.24 2.82 40.69
C LYS A 465 18.79 4.00 39.89
N LEU A 466 18.18 5.16 40.01
CA LEU A 466 18.62 6.38 39.30
C LEU A 466 19.59 7.25 40.13
N GLY A 467 19.83 6.92 41.36
CA GLY A 467 20.66 7.68 42.31
C GLY A 467 19.83 8.68 43.06
#